data_fadf54a47c6f3bbc724f092722b48318
#
_entry.id   fadf54a47c6f3bbc724f092722b48318
#
_cell.length_a   1.000
_cell.length_b   1.000
_cell.length_c   1.000
_cell.angle_alpha   90.00
_cell.angle_beta   90.00
_cell.angle_gamma   90.00
#
_symmetry.space_group_name_H-M   'P 1'
#
loop_
_entity.id
_entity.type
_entity.pdbx_description
1 polymer ?
#
loop_
_entity_poly.entity_id
_entity_poly.type
_entity_poly.pdbx_seq_one_letter_code
_entity_poly.pdbx_strand_id
1 'polypeptide(L)'
;ITGIVTGAIGLSNYRFGRQTTLTYPYQGWIATSPLEVVAFNQIQGLHTLVLLDLDPTGEGIGEQSPMQPKDAAGVIQQMSIKLNENLSEMSQSTTLEKLKFESCKKIVRCIDELPAILCTDMGTSEQQIRFLTIGSLTTAPEGRLHCLVIPAEPGEIERLALKRWSKE
;
A
#
# COMPACT_ATOMS: atom_id res chain seq x y z
N ILE A 1 6.92 -6.18 -14.21
CA ILE A 1 5.78 -5.35 -13.74
C ILE A 1 6.29 -4.13 -12.99
N THR A 2 7.20 -4.30 -12.02
CA THR A 2 7.71 -3.22 -11.17
C THR A 2 8.25 -2.04 -11.98
N GLY A 3 9.09 -2.28 -12.99
CA GLY A 3 9.67 -1.23 -13.83
C GLY A 3 8.63 -0.44 -14.64
N ILE A 4 7.56 -1.08 -15.09
CA ILE A 4 6.44 -0.41 -15.81
C ILE A 4 5.69 0.50 -14.85
N VAL A 5 5.32 -0.01 -13.66
CA VAL A 5 4.58 0.74 -12.66
C VAL A 5 5.38 1.95 -12.18
N THR A 6 6.62 1.75 -11.77
CA THR A 6 7.47 2.82 -11.22
C THR A 6 7.79 3.89 -12.26
N GLY A 7 8.06 3.49 -13.51
CA GLY A 7 8.31 4.41 -14.61
C GLY A 7 7.08 5.23 -15.02
N ALA A 8 5.89 4.60 -15.04
CA ALA A 8 4.66 5.28 -15.41
C ALA A 8 4.20 6.30 -14.36
N ILE A 9 4.37 6.01 -13.08
CA ILE A 9 3.95 6.89 -11.99
C ILE A 9 4.78 8.18 -11.93
N GLY A 10 6.06 8.12 -12.26
CA GLY A 10 7.01 9.22 -12.17
C GLY A 10 7.69 9.36 -10.80
N LEU A 11 7.71 8.27 -10.02
CA LEU A 11 8.54 8.14 -8.83
C LEU A 11 9.91 7.56 -9.20
N SER A 12 10.93 7.94 -8.44
CA SER A 12 12.30 7.50 -8.69
C SER A 12 12.49 6.03 -8.38
N ASN A 13 12.90 5.22 -9.35
CA ASN A 13 13.08 3.77 -9.19
C ASN A 13 13.99 3.39 -8.01
N TYR A 14 15.07 4.13 -7.81
CA TYR A 14 16.02 3.89 -6.71
C TYR A 14 15.47 4.22 -5.33
N ARG A 15 14.30 4.85 -5.25
CA ARG A 15 13.59 5.16 -4.01
C ARG A 15 12.51 4.14 -3.65
N PHE A 16 12.46 3.00 -4.31
CA PHE A 16 11.58 1.90 -3.90
C PHE A 16 12.30 0.98 -2.93
N GLY A 17 11.67 0.76 -1.77
CA GLY A 17 12.13 -0.18 -0.77
C GLY A 17 11.59 -1.59 -0.98
N ARG A 18 11.51 -2.34 0.09
CA ARG A 18 10.93 -3.68 0.07
C ARG A 18 9.48 -3.63 -0.37
N GLN A 19 9.12 -4.45 -1.36
CA GLN A 19 7.72 -4.66 -1.74
C GLN A 19 7.01 -5.60 -0.78
N THR A 20 5.69 -5.53 -0.75
CA THR A 20 4.84 -6.40 0.05
C THR A 20 3.59 -6.80 -0.71
N THR A 21 2.85 -7.75 -0.18
CA THR A 21 1.56 -8.19 -0.71
C THR A 21 0.47 -8.01 0.33
N LEU A 22 -0.64 -7.42 -0.06
CA LEU A 22 -1.85 -7.33 0.73
C LEU A 22 -2.69 -8.56 0.44
N THR A 23 -2.81 -9.46 1.41
CA THR A 23 -3.59 -10.69 1.29
C THR A 23 -4.98 -10.54 1.88
N TYR A 24 -5.94 -11.31 1.36
CA TYR A 24 -7.24 -11.43 2.02
C TYR A 24 -7.07 -12.03 3.43
N PRO A 25 -7.92 -11.64 4.38
CA PRO A 25 -7.96 -12.33 5.67
C PRO A 25 -8.30 -13.80 5.48
N TYR A 26 -7.58 -14.68 6.17
CA TYR A 26 -7.81 -16.12 6.11
C TYR A 26 -8.26 -16.63 7.48
N GLN A 27 -9.43 -17.27 7.54
CA GLN A 27 -10.04 -17.78 8.78
C GLN A 27 -10.03 -16.78 9.96
N GLY A 28 -10.31 -15.50 9.66
CA GLY A 28 -10.30 -14.42 10.64
C GLY A 28 -8.92 -13.90 11.04
N TRP A 29 -7.85 -14.48 10.49
CA TRP A 29 -6.50 -14.00 10.71
C TRP A 29 -6.09 -12.97 9.67
N ILE A 30 -5.45 -11.90 10.11
CA ILE A 30 -4.92 -10.84 9.26
C ILE A 30 -3.46 -10.56 9.63
N ALA A 31 -2.59 -10.50 8.62
CA ALA A 31 -1.19 -10.15 8.79
C ALA A 31 -1.03 -8.63 8.96
N THR A 32 -0.16 -8.20 9.86
CA THR A 32 0.19 -6.77 10.02
C THR A 32 1.46 -6.38 9.27
N SER A 33 2.21 -7.38 8.80
CA SER A 33 3.50 -7.18 8.12
C SER A 33 3.47 -6.22 6.92
N PRO A 34 2.43 -6.13 6.08
CA PRO A 34 2.41 -5.16 5.00
C PRO A 34 2.51 -3.71 5.48
N LEU A 35 1.77 -3.32 6.53
CA LEU A 35 1.88 -1.98 7.10
C LEU A 35 3.22 -1.74 7.83
N GLU A 36 3.78 -2.78 8.44
CA GLU A 36 5.12 -2.70 9.04
C GLU A 36 6.21 -2.49 7.98
N VAL A 37 6.08 -3.12 6.79
CA VAL A 37 6.99 -2.89 5.66
C VAL A 37 6.87 -1.44 5.17
N VAL A 38 5.65 -0.92 5.03
CA VAL A 38 5.42 0.50 4.69
C VAL A 38 6.09 1.41 5.71
N ALA A 39 5.87 1.16 7.01
CA ALA A 39 6.47 1.96 8.09
C ALA A 39 8.01 1.95 8.03
N PHE A 40 8.60 0.78 7.82
CA PHE A 40 10.05 0.63 7.73
C PHE A 40 10.64 1.32 6.50
N ASN A 41 9.99 1.21 5.34
CA ASN A 41 10.39 1.91 4.13
C ASN A 41 10.31 3.44 4.32
N GLN A 42 9.23 3.94 4.94
CA GLN A 42 9.06 5.38 5.17
C GLN A 42 10.16 5.99 6.03
N ILE A 43 10.66 5.27 7.05
CA ILE A 43 11.81 5.72 7.87
C ILE A 43 13.04 5.94 7.01
N GLN A 44 13.19 5.15 5.95
CA GLN A 44 14.33 5.22 5.02
C GLN A 44 14.10 6.18 3.85
N GLY A 45 12.93 6.84 3.79
CA GLY A 45 12.54 7.69 2.66
C GLY A 45 12.23 6.90 1.39
N LEU A 46 11.82 5.62 1.52
CA LEU A 46 11.56 4.73 0.40
C LEU A 46 10.06 4.49 0.20
N HIS A 47 9.63 4.48 -1.06
CA HIS A 47 8.27 4.12 -1.46
C HIS A 47 8.05 2.62 -1.36
N THR A 48 6.81 2.21 -1.17
CA THR A 48 6.44 0.79 -1.07
C THR A 48 5.50 0.39 -2.18
N LEU A 49 5.90 -0.60 -3.00
CA LEU A 49 4.98 -1.29 -3.90
C LEU A 49 4.22 -2.36 -3.11
N VAL A 50 2.90 -2.31 -3.17
CA VAL A 50 1.98 -3.24 -2.52
C VAL A 50 1.21 -3.98 -3.60
N LEU A 51 1.49 -5.26 -3.77
CA LEU A 51 0.72 -6.14 -4.65
C LEU A 51 -0.57 -6.54 -3.95
N LEU A 52 -1.65 -6.64 -4.71
CA LEU A 52 -2.95 -7.07 -4.20
C LEU A 52 -3.19 -8.54 -4.52
N ASP A 53 -3.80 -9.25 -3.58
CA ASP A 53 -4.09 -10.68 -3.69
C ASP A 53 -5.03 -10.99 -4.85
N LEU A 54 -4.89 -12.20 -5.38
CA LEU A 54 -5.71 -12.72 -6.48
C LEU A 54 -6.65 -13.83 -6.02
N ASP A 55 -6.49 -14.32 -4.80
CA ASP A 55 -7.23 -15.48 -4.30
C ASP A 55 -7.86 -15.24 -2.94
N PRO A 56 -9.17 -14.87 -2.89
CA PRO A 56 -9.85 -14.64 -1.64
C PRO A 56 -10.06 -15.92 -0.79
N THR A 57 -9.86 -17.11 -1.36
CA THR A 57 -9.98 -18.37 -0.65
C THR A 57 -8.72 -18.76 0.10
N GLY A 58 -7.56 -18.29 -0.34
CA GLY A 58 -6.25 -18.67 0.19
C GLY A 58 -5.81 -20.09 -0.15
N GLU A 59 -6.57 -20.80 -1.00
CA GLU A 59 -6.32 -22.23 -1.34
C GLU A 59 -5.40 -22.39 -2.54
N GLY A 60 -5.21 -21.32 -3.34
CA GLY A 60 -4.38 -21.32 -4.54
C GLY A 60 -4.93 -22.15 -5.69
N ILE A 61 -6.19 -22.54 -5.63
CA ILE A 61 -6.91 -23.36 -6.62
C ILE A 61 -8.23 -22.70 -7.00
N GLY A 62 -8.61 -22.78 -8.26
CA GLY A 62 -9.86 -22.21 -8.77
C GLY A 62 -9.70 -20.91 -9.55
N GLU A 63 -10.82 -20.22 -9.77
CA GLU A 63 -10.82 -18.94 -10.47
C GLU A 63 -10.20 -17.84 -9.62
N GLN A 64 -9.28 -17.10 -10.22
CA GLN A 64 -8.70 -15.93 -9.58
C GLN A 64 -9.74 -14.81 -9.48
N SER A 65 -9.83 -14.20 -8.30
CA SER A 65 -10.66 -13.02 -8.04
C SER A 65 -9.76 -11.88 -7.54
N PRO A 66 -9.23 -11.06 -8.44
CA PRO A 66 -8.32 -9.97 -8.06
C PRO A 66 -8.97 -9.03 -7.05
N MET A 67 -8.24 -8.72 -5.98
CA MET A 67 -8.68 -7.80 -4.94
C MET A 67 -9.01 -6.43 -5.54
N GLN A 68 -10.23 -5.97 -5.33
CA GLN A 68 -10.68 -4.66 -5.78
C GLN A 68 -10.25 -3.55 -4.80
N PRO A 69 -10.21 -2.28 -5.25
CA PRO A 69 -9.77 -1.17 -4.38
C PRO A 69 -10.59 -1.06 -3.07
N LYS A 70 -11.89 -1.29 -3.13
CA LYS A 70 -12.77 -1.29 -1.95
C LYS A 70 -12.39 -2.39 -0.95
N ASP A 71 -12.07 -3.59 -1.45
CA ASP A 71 -11.66 -4.70 -0.60
C ASP A 71 -10.30 -4.40 0.04
N ALA A 72 -9.36 -3.84 -0.75
CA ALA A 72 -8.06 -3.42 -0.26
C ALA A 72 -8.18 -2.39 0.87
N ALA A 73 -9.06 -1.39 0.73
CA ALA A 73 -9.34 -0.43 1.80
C ALA A 73 -9.80 -1.12 3.07
N GLY A 74 -10.78 -2.02 2.97
CA GLY A 74 -11.31 -2.77 4.11
C GLY A 74 -10.25 -3.62 4.81
N VAL A 75 -9.41 -4.32 4.03
CA VAL A 75 -8.31 -5.13 4.57
C VAL A 75 -7.26 -4.25 5.26
N ILE A 76 -6.87 -3.12 4.67
CA ILE A 76 -5.91 -2.19 5.25
C ILE A 76 -6.44 -1.59 6.56
N GLN A 77 -7.73 -1.23 6.62
CA GLN A 77 -8.36 -0.74 7.84
C GLN A 77 -8.35 -1.77 8.96
N GLN A 78 -8.73 -3.02 8.67
CA GLN A 78 -8.66 -4.13 9.63
C GLN A 78 -7.22 -4.40 10.09
N MET A 79 -6.26 -4.37 9.16
CA MET A 79 -4.84 -4.52 9.47
C MET A 79 -4.34 -3.41 10.38
N SER A 80 -4.79 -2.18 10.15
CA SER A 80 -4.46 -1.02 10.98
C SER A 80 -4.94 -1.20 12.43
N ILE A 81 -6.17 -1.68 12.61
CA ILE A 81 -6.71 -1.99 13.95
C ILE A 81 -5.83 -3.04 14.63
N LYS A 82 -5.51 -4.13 13.93
CA LYS A 82 -4.69 -5.20 14.47
C LYS A 82 -3.26 -4.74 14.80
N LEU A 83 -2.66 -3.92 13.93
CA LEU A 83 -1.35 -3.35 14.19
C LEU A 83 -1.37 -2.43 15.42
N ASN A 84 -2.45 -1.64 15.61
CA ASN A 84 -2.61 -0.80 16.79
C ASN A 84 -2.66 -1.62 18.09
N GLU A 85 -3.35 -2.74 18.09
CA GLU A 85 -3.35 -3.67 19.23
C GLU A 85 -1.94 -4.21 19.53
N ASN A 86 -1.17 -4.54 18.50
CA ASN A 86 0.18 -5.09 18.60
C ASN A 86 1.24 -4.04 18.98
N LEU A 87 0.96 -2.74 18.92
CA LEU A 87 1.95 -1.69 19.22
C LEU A 87 2.54 -1.83 20.63
N SER A 88 1.74 -2.24 21.62
CA SER A 88 2.20 -2.40 23.00
C SER A 88 3.24 -3.52 23.17
N GLU A 89 3.29 -4.47 22.24
CA GLU A 89 4.20 -5.61 22.26
C GLU A 89 5.48 -5.37 21.44
N MET A 90 5.52 -4.26 20.67
CA MET A 90 6.68 -3.92 19.84
C MET A 90 7.89 -3.53 20.70
N SER A 91 9.03 -4.14 20.39
CA SER A 91 10.31 -3.78 21.01
C SER A 91 10.71 -2.34 20.68
N GLN A 92 11.26 -1.65 21.67
CA GLN A 92 11.82 -0.29 21.54
C GLN A 92 13.23 -0.21 22.14
N SER A 93 13.96 -1.31 22.13
CA SER A 93 15.28 -1.44 22.75
C SER A 93 16.35 -0.68 21.96
N THR A 94 16.25 -0.65 20.65
CA THR A 94 17.19 0.05 19.76
C THR A 94 16.59 1.33 19.18
N THR A 95 17.44 2.22 18.67
CA THR A 95 17.00 3.44 17.98
C THR A 95 16.14 3.12 16.76
N LEU A 96 16.51 2.08 16.00
CA LEU A 96 15.74 1.65 14.82
C LEU A 96 14.36 1.13 15.21
N GLU A 97 14.26 0.35 16.28
CA GLU A 97 12.98 -0.17 16.79
C GLU A 97 12.07 0.96 17.25
N LYS A 98 12.61 1.97 17.94
CA LYS A 98 11.85 3.18 18.31
C LYS A 98 11.33 3.93 17.10
N LEU A 99 12.15 4.13 16.07
CA LEU A 99 11.73 4.78 14.82
C LEU A 99 10.64 3.96 14.13
N LYS A 100 10.77 2.64 14.08
CA LYS A 100 9.77 1.74 13.50
C LYS A 100 8.45 1.82 14.27
N PHE A 101 8.49 1.79 15.59
CA PHE A 101 7.32 1.94 16.46
C PHE A 101 6.59 3.28 16.18
N GLU A 102 7.33 4.40 16.18
CA GLU A 102 6.72 5.72 15.92
C GLU A 102 6.13 5.82 14.50
N SER A 103 6.78 5.22 13.50
CA SER A 103 6.24 5.18 12.13
C SER A 103 4.97 4.34 12.05
N CYS A 104 4.94 3.15 12.66
CA CYS A 104 3.73 2.33 12.75
C CYS A 104 2.59 3.10 13.43
N LYS A 105 2.86 3.70 14.58
CA LYS A 105 1.90 4.49 15.34
C LYS A 105 1.32 5.66 14.53
N LYS A 106 2.17 6.35 13.75
CA LYS A 106 1.73 7.42 12.84
C LYS A 106 0.80 6.89 11.76
N ILE A 107 1.16 5.79 11.10
CA ILE A 107 0.35 5.15 10.05
C ILE A 107 -1.02 4.75 10.58
N VAL A 108 -1.08 4.06 11.71
CA VAL A 108 -2.35 3.58 12.31
C VAL A 108 -3.27 4.73 12.65
N ARG A 109 -2.69 5.83 13.15
CA ARG A 109 -3.45 7.02 13.59
C ARG A 109 -4.19 7.70 12.45
N CYS A 110 -3.63 7.70 11.24
CA CYS A 110 -4.14 8.43 10.09
C CYS A 110 -4.27 7.51 8.87
N ILE A 111 -4.71 6.27 9.07
CA ILE A 111 -4.70 5.26 8.00
C ILE A 111 -5.53 5.67 6.79
N ASP A 112 -6.70 6.26 6.98
CA ASP A 112 -7.58 6.68 5.89
C ASP A 112 -7.00 7.87 5.11
N GLU A 113 -6.15 8.68 5.73
CA GLU A 113 -5.47 9.83 5.12
C GLU A 113 -4.12 9.45 4.49
N LEU A 114 -3.66 8.21 4.68
CA LEU A 114 -2.39 7.76 4.13
C LEU A 114 -2.41 7.85 2.60
N PRO A 115 -1.49 8.63 1.99
CA PRO A 115 -1.42 8.76 0.55
C PRO A 115 -1.14 7.42 -0.12
N ALA A 116 -1.81 7.17 -1.24
CA ALA A 116 -1.63 5.99 -2.05
C ALA A 116 -1.76 6.32 -3.54
N ILE A 117 -1.09 5.55 -4.37
CA ILE A 117 -1.24 5.59 -5.81
C ILE A 117 -1.87 4.27 -6.22
N LEU A 118 -3.10 4.33 -6.72
CA LEU A 118 -3.79 3.18 -7.29
C LEU A 118 -3.39 3.03 -8.74
N CYS A 119 -2.85 1.89 -9.09
CA CYS A 119 -2.50 1.50 -10.44
C CYS A 119 -3.43 0.38 -10.89
N THR A 120 -4.22 0.64 -11.92
CA THR A 120 -5.21 -0.29 -12.46
C THR A 120 -4.83 -0.68 -13.87
N ASP A 121 -4.90 -1.97 -14.18
CA ASP A 121 -4.72 -2.57 -15.51
C ASP A 121 -3.45 -2.10 -16.24
N MET A 122 -2.35 -1.95 -15.49
CA MET A 122 -1.08 -1.42 -15.98
C MET A 122 -0.53 -2.22 -17.16
N GLY A 123 -0.10 -1.50 -18.20
CA GLY A 123 0.43 -2.09 -19.43
C GLY A 123 -0.65 -2.48 -20.45
N THR A 124 -1.89 -2.10 -20.24
CA THR A 124 -3.01 -2.29 -21.18
C THR A 124 -3.53 -0.95 -21.71
N SER A 125 -4.46 -0.97 -22.70
CA SER A 125 -5.16 0.22 -23.17
C SER A 125 -6.04 0.86 -22.09
N GLU A 126 -6.47 0.08 -21.11
CA GLU A 126 -7.34 0.50 -19.99
C GLU A 126 -6.57 1.00 -18.77
N GLN A 127 -5.25 1.15 -18.90
CA GLN A 127 -4.39 1.59 -17.81
C GLN A 127 -4.88 2.88 -17.16
N GLN A 128 -4.97 2.87 -15.84
CA GLN A 128 -5.29 4.06 -15.05
C GLN A 128 -4.33 4.18 -13.86
N ILE A 129 -3.96 5.41 -13.56
CA ILE A 129 -3.16 5.78 -12.38
C ILE A 129 -3.92 6.90 -11.66
N ARG A 130 -4.12 6.73 -10.35
CA ARG A 130 -4.80 7.71 -9.49
C ARG A 130 -4.00 7.94 -8.22
N PHE A 131 -3.69 9.19 -7.92
CA PHE A 131 -3.13 9.58 -6.64
C PHE A 131 -4.29 9.97 -5.70
N LEU A 132 -4.44 9.25 -4.61
CA LEU A 132 -5.57 9.33 -3.69
C LEU A 132 -5.13 8.97 -2.26
N THR A 133 -6.06 8.76 -1.36
CA THR A 133 -5.79 8.26 0.00
C THR A 133 -6.37 6.85 0.17
N ILE A 134 -5.92 6.14 1.20
CA ILE A 134 -6.45 4.79 1.50
C ILE A 134 -7.98 4.83 1.69
N GLY A 135 -8.50 5.82 2.41
CA GLY A 135 -9.96 5.97 2.59
C GLY A 135 -10.70 6.14 1.26
N SER A 136 -10.10 6.85 0.29
CA SER A 136 -10.70 7.09 -1.02
C SER A 136 -10.73 5.85 -1.93
N LEU A 137 -9.98 4.79 -1.60
CA LEU A 137 -10.08 3.52 -2.31
C LEU A 137 -11.49 2.91 -2.26
N THR A 138 -12.27 3.22 -1.23
CA THR A 138 -13.64 2.70 -1.06
C THR A 138 -14.58 3.08 -2.20
N THR A 139 -14.30 4.18 -2.88
CA THR A 139 -15.08 4.72 -4.01
C THR A 139 -14.34 4.68 -5.33
N ALA A 140 -13.13 4.11 -5.35
CA ALA A 140 -12.35 4.01 -6.57
C ALA A 140 -12.97 2.99 -7.55
N PRO A 141 -12.83 3.22 -8.87
CA PRO A 141 -13.37 2.30 -9.87
C PRO A 141 -12.76 0.91 -9.78
N GLU A 142 -13.55 -0.08 -10.10
CA GLU A 142 -13.12 -1.46 -10.28
C GLU A 142 -12.31 -1.63 -11.57
N GLY A 143 -11.54 -2.71 -11.66
CA GLY A 143 -10.74 -3.08 -12.82
C GLY A 143 -10.38 -4.56 -12.77
N ARG A 144 -9.54 -5.00 -13.71
CA ARG A 144 -9.13 -6.41 -13.78
C ARG A 144 -7.98 -6.73 -12.83
N LEU A 145 -7.03 -5.81 -12.70
CA LEU A 145 -5.85 -6.03 -11.86
C LEU A 145 -5.38 -4.70 -11.27
N HIS A 146 -5.12 -4.72 -9.97
CA HIS A 146 -4.67 -3.55 -9.23
C HIS A 146 -3.37 -3.79 -8.49
N CYS A 147 -2.60 -2.73 -8.30
CA CYS A 147 -1.58 -2.64 -7.26
C CYS A 147 -1.60 -1.23 -6.65
N LEU A 148 -1.01 -1.11 -5.47
CA LEU A 148 -0.86 0.16 -4.79
C LEU A 148 0.62 0.53 -4.68
N VAL A 149 0.90 1.82 -4.69
CA VAL A 149 2.17 2.35 -4.22
C VAL A 149 1.89 3.29 -3.07
N ILE A 150 2.51 3.04 -1.93
CA ILE A 150 2.47 3.93 -0.78
C ILE A 150 3.75 4.78 -0.83
N PRO A 151 3.64 6.08 -1.17
CA PRO A 151 4.81 6.93 -1.27
C PRO A 151 5.36 7.27 0.12
N ALA A 152 6.70 7.32 0.24
CA ALA A 152 7.35 8.09 1.27
C ALA A 152 7.25 9.59 0.92
N GLU A 153 7.77 10.47 1.77
CA GLU A 153 7.79 11.90 1.47
C GLU A 153 8.42 12.15 0.08
N PRO A 154 7.64 12.59 -0.92
CA PRO A 154 8.14 12.72 -2.28
C PRO A 154 9.05 13.93 -2.43
N GLY A 155 10.08 13.81 -3.27
CA GLY A 155 10.90 14.91 -3.70
C GLY A 155 10.13 15.91 -4.59
N GLU A 156 10.72 17.04 -4.90
CA GLU A 156 10.04 18.10 -5.67
C GLU A 156 9.57 17.62 -7.05
N ILE A 157 10.42 16.91 -7.79
CA ILE A 157 10.09 16.36 -9.11
C ILE A 157 8.98 15.30 -9.00
N GLU A 158 9.06 14.46 -7.98
CA GLU A 158 8.03 13.42 -7.72
C GLU A 158 6.68 14.05 -7.37
N ARG A 159 6.67 15.15 -6.59
CA ARG A 159 5.43 15.90 -6.31
C ARG A 159 4.79 16.45 -7.57
N LEU A 160 5.59 16.97 -8.49
CA LEU A 160 5.10 17.44 -9.78
C LEU A 160 4.52 16.31 -10.63
N ALA A 161 5.16 15.13 -10.61
CA ALA A 161 4.64 13.94 -11.29
C ALA A 161 3.32 13.47 -10.67
N LEU A 162 3.23 13.39 -9.34
CA LEU A 162 2.03 12.95 -8.63
C LEU A 162 0.82 13.87 -8.86
N LYS A 163 1.03 15.17 -9.05
CA LYS A 163 -0.05 16.11 -9.39
C LYS A 163 -0.81 15.75 -10.67
N ARG A 164 -0.19 15.02 -11.60
CA ARG A 164 -0.85 14.55 -12.83
C ARG A 164 -1.95 13.54 -12.54
N TRP A 165 -1.82 12.83 -11.46
CA TRP A 165 -2.69 11.71 -11.06
C TRP A 165 -3.70 12.09 -9.99
N SER A 166 -3.65 13.32 -9.49
CA SER A 166 -4.58 13.89 -8.49
C SER A 166 -5.86 14.44 -9.11
N LYS A 167 -6.15 14.16 -10.38
CA LYS A 167 -7.38 14.66 -11.02
C LYS A 167 -8.59 13.92 -10.48
N GLU A 168 -9.53 14.72 -9.99
CA GLU A 168 -10.90 14.34 -9.66
C GLU A 168 -11.62 13.66 -10.83
#